data_44cd99f399e3c5102b0872a6467ccdb7
#
_entry.id   44cd99f399e3c5102b0872a6467ccdb7
#
_cell.length_a   1.000
_cell.length_b   1.000
_cell.length_c   1.000
_cell.angle_alpha   90.00
_cell.angle_beta   90.00
_cell.angle_gamma   90.00
#
_symmetry.space_group_name_H-M   'P 1'
#
loop_
_entity.id
_entity.type
_entity.pdbx_description
1 polymer ?
#
loop_
_entity_poly.entity_id
_entity_poly.type
_entity_poly.pdbx_seq_one_letter_code
_entity_poly.pdbx_strand_id
1 'polypeptide(L)'
;MKAKTFIDQIEVLVRSGKGGDGKMSFRREALVEFGGPDGGDGGRGGDVVFKASEHVNSLLSLYYDPKCFAQDGGPGQGQKMFGKRGKDLVVPVPVGTEVYDVDTGLVVADITEPGQSVIVAKGGAGGFGNVHFKSSVNQAPTEHTPGGAYEERRLRLELKTIADAGLLGFPNAGKSSLLSALSSATPKIASYPFTTLNPIVGTIVYDDYAKIRMADVPGIIEGAAKGVGLGLDFLRHLERSRVLVYVVDMAGTDNREPWTDYKILHKEIDEYSQELASRPFIVVANKMDEEAARENLPRFMKETGVNPISVSCETREGLDGFKARLREVVNPETKFHHTHAVAPDLSEMPDTTGEEIPAEALKFATFLKLDKPKAKSHPSRGNIH
;
A
#
# COMPACT_ATOMS: atom_id res chain seq x y z
N MET A 1 -7.98 -12.35 -24.70
CA MET A 1 -8.09 -12.36 -23.22
C MET A 1 -8.13 -10.90 -22.73
N LYS A 2 -9.17 -10.49 -21.99
CA LYS A 2 -9.19 -9.17 -21.37
C LYS A 2 -8.12 -9.17 -20.28
N ALA A 3 -7.18 -8.23 -20.30
CA ALA A 3 -6.17 -8.09 -19.26
C ALA A 3 -6.89 -7.81 -17.91
N LYS A 4 -6.64 -8.63 -16.89
CA LYS A 4 -7.12 -8.33 -15.54
C LYS A 4 -6.37 -7.09 -15.04
N THR A 5 -7.10 -6.10 -14.58
CA THR A 5 -6.52 -4.81 -14.15
C THR A 5 -6.39 -4.67 -12.64
N PHE A 6 -7.08 -5.52 -11.88
CA PHE A 6 -7.09 -5.52 -10.41
C PHE A 6 -7.34 -6.93 -9.87
N ILE A 7 -6.63 -7.32 -8.82
CA ILE A 7 -6.79 -8.60 -8.11
C ILE A 7 -6.68 -8.30 -6.61
N ASP A 8 -7.65 -8.75 -5.87
CA ASP A 8 -7.81 -8.59 -4.43
C ASP A 8 -7.66 -9.90 -3.65
N GLN A 9 -7.78 -11.03 -4.32
CA GLN A 9 -7.58 -12.34 -3.73
C GLN A 9 -6.73 -13.21 -4.64
N ILE A 10 -5.71 -13.85 -4.06
CA ILE A 10 -4.83 -14.76 -4.80
C ILE A 10 -4.22 -15.82 -3.88
N GLU A 11 -3.97 -17.00 -4.46
CA GLU A 11 -3.16 -18.02 -3.83
C GLU A 11 -1.74 -17.99 -4.40
N VAL A 12 -0.76 -18.04 -3.50
CA VAL A 12 0.66 -18.05 -3.84
C VAL A 12 1.35 -19.22 -3.16
N LEU A 13 2.35 -19.78 -3.85
CA LEU A 13 3.24 -20.78 -3.28
C LEU A 13 4.49 -20.07 -2.77
N VAL A 14 4.70 -20.12 -1.45
CA VAL A 14 5.82 -19.50 -0.78
C VAL A 14 6.81 -20.57 -0.35
N ARG A 15 8.10 -20.40 -0.69
CA ARG A 15 9.17 -21.29 -0.26
C ARG A 15 10.37 -20.50 0.21
N SER A 16 10.80 -20.72 1.44
CA SER A 16 12.05 -20.17 1.96
C SER A 16 13.27 -20.89 1.37
N GLY A 17 14.45 -20.30 1.52
CA GLY A 17 15.71 -20.94 1.13
C GLY A 17 16.08 -22.09 2.07
N LYS A 18 16.60 -23.18 1.52
CA LYS A 18 17.27 -24.24 2.30
C LYS A 18 18.57 -23.72 2.90
N GLY A 19 18.94 -24.14 4.09
CA GLY A 19 20.27 -23.91 4.64
C GLY A 19 21.36 -24.67 3.84
N GLY A 20 22.52 -24.05 3.66
CA GLY A 20 23.68 -24.71 3.07
C GLY A 20 24.25 -25.80 4.01
N ASP A 21 24.79 -26.86 3.46
CA ASP A 21 25.39 -27.93 4.24
C ASP A 21 26.73 -27.47 4.82
N GLY A 22 27.08 -27.93 6.03
CA GLY A 22 28.40 -27.77 6.60
C GLY A 22 29.44 -28.59 5.82
N LYS A 23 30.66 -28.18 5.88
CA LYS A 23 31.76 -28.83 5.16
C LYS A 23 32.62 -29.70 6.09
N MET A 24 32.92 -30.89 5.64
CA MET A 24 34.05 -31.69 6.17
C MET A 24 35.31 -31.33 5.38
N SER A 25 36.31 -30.77 6.04
CA SER A 25 37.58 -30.42 5.44
C SER A 25 38.70 -30.44 6.49
N PHE A 26 39.91 -30.71 6.06
CA PHE A 26 41.09 -30.69 6.89
C PHE A 26 42.14 -29.78 6.26
N ARG A 27 42.86 -29.05 7.10
CA ARG A 27 43.93 -28.15 6.69
C ARG A 27 45.05 -28.94 6.01
N ARG A 28 45.46 -28.52 4.82
CA ARG A 28 46.58 -29.10 4.09
C ARG A 28 47.59 -28.00 3.79
N GLU A 29 48.75 -28.10 4.39
CA GLU A 29 49.87 -27.18 4.16
C GLU A 29 51.16 -27.95 3.94
N ALA A 30 52.13 -27.32 3.25
CA ALA A 30 53.46 -27.90 3.09
C ALA A 30 54.06 -28.12 4.48
N LEU A 31 54.65 -29.28 4.69
CA LEU A 31 55.32 -29.73 5.94
C LEU A 31 54.37 -29.99 7.13
N VAL A 32 53.06 -30.03 6.93
CA VAL A 32 52.07 -30.42 7.94
C VAL A 32 51.29 -31.64 7.44
N GLU A 33 51.71 -32.82 7.87
CA GLU A 33 51.11 -34.12 7.45
C GLU A 33 49.66 -34.27 7.95
N PHE A 34 49.37 -33.82 9.16
CA PHE A 34 48.06 -33.96 9.81
C PHE A 34 47.56 -32.57 10.23
N GLY A 35 46.90 -31.89 9.33
CA GLY A 35 46.19 -30.65 9.64
C GLY A 35 44.91 -30.92 10.42
N GLY A 36 44.53 -30.01 11.34
CA GLY A 36 43.28 -30.11 12.06
C GLY A 36 42.04 -29.83 11.16
N PRO A 37 40.81 -30.06 11.68
CA PRO A 37 39.59 -29.78 10.97
C PRO A 37 39.50 -28.30 10.62
N ASP A 38 39.12 -27.99 9.38
CA ASP A 38 38.98 -26.62 8.86
C ASP A 38 37.74 -26.41 8.01
N GLY A 39 36.75 -27.31 8.07
CA GLY A 39 35.50 -27.16 7.35
C GLY A 39 34.62 -26.05 7.97
N GLY A 40 34.21 -25.11 7.14
CA GLY A 40 33.32 -24.03 7.54
C GLY A 40 31.85 -24.44 7.56
N ASP A 41 31.03 -23.60 8.18
CA ASP A 41 29.58 -23.81 8.26
C ASP A 41 28.89 -23.41 6.95
N GLY A 42 27.76 -24.05 6.67
CA GLY A 42 26.85 -23.61 5.60
C GLY A 42 26.20 -22.27 5.90
N GLY A 43 25.81 -21.53 4.86
CA GLY A 43 25.07 -20.31 4.96
C GLY A 43 23.59 -20.57 5.29
N ARG A 44 22.96 -19.66 6.02
CA ARG A 44 21.51 -19.72 6.24
C ARG A 44 20.76 -19.46 4.92
N GLY A 45 19.63 -20.14 4.69
CA GLY A 45 18.69 -19.83 3.62
C GLY A 45 18.00 -18.48 3.83
N GLY A 46 17.53 -17.87 2.73
CA GLY A 46 16.78 -16.63 2.76
C GLY A 46 15.34 -16.80 3.27
N ASP A 47 14.83 -15.80 3.93
CA ASP A 47 13.43 -15.73 4.38
C ASP A 47 12.54 -15.21 3.24
N VAL A 48 11.23 -15.53 3.26
CA VAL A 48 10.23 -14.82 2.45
C VAL A 48 9.48 -13.87 3.34
N VAL A 49 9.47 -12.58 2.93
CA VAL A 49 8.93 -11.47 3.70
C VAL A 49 7.88 -10.74 2.86
N PHE A 50 6.64 -10.63 3.34
CA PHE A 50 5.67 -9.71 2.78
C PHE A 50 5.83 -8.35 3.43
N LYS A 51 5.90 -7.30 2.60
CA LYS A 51 6.07 -5.91 3.07
C LYS A 51 4.99 -5.01 2.50
N ALA A 52 4.26 -4.32 3.40
CA ALA A 52 3.27 -3.33 3.00
C ALA A 52 3.91 -2.18 2.22
N SER A 53 3.31 -1.84 1.09
CA SER A 53 3.76 -0.73 0.25
C SER A 53 2.57 0.12 -0.20
N GLU A 54 2.64 1.43 0.01
CA GLU A 54 1.65 2.39 -0.47
C GLU A 54 1.63 2.52 -2.01
N HIS A 55 2.72 2.10 -2.67
CA HIS A 55 2.83 2.15 -4.13
C HIS A 55 2.17 0.95 -4.83
N VAL A 56 1.78 -0.08 -4.07
CA VAL A 56 1.11 -1.27 -4.58
C VAL A 56 -0.36 -1.21 -4.20
N ASN A 57 -1.24 -1.20 -5.21
CA ASN A 57 -2.69 -1.05 -5.03
C ASN A 57 -3.48 -2.33 -5.29
N SER A 58 -2.85 -3.40 -5.75
CA SER A 58 -3.51 -4.69 -6.01
C SER A 58 -2.50 -5.83 -5.96
N LEU A 59 -3.00 -7.05 -5.85
CA LEU A 59 -2.19 -8.26 -5.87
C LEU A 59 -1.86 -8.75 -7.30
N LEU A 60 -1.99 -7.87 -8.30
CA LEU A 60 -1.82 -8.21 -9.72
C LEU A 60 -0.42 -8.73 -10.06
N SER A 61 0.63 -8.21 -9.42
CA SER A 61 2.00 -8.70 -9.61
C SER A 61 2.15 -10.17 -9.25
N LEU A 62 1.51 -10.58 -8.15
CA LEU A 62 1.49 -11.96 -7.68
C LEU A 62 0.64 -12.87 -8.56
N TYR A 63 -0.32 -12.33 -9.28
CA TYR A 63 -1.10 -13.10 -10.24
C TYR A 63 -0.27 -13.57 -11.45
N TYR A 64 0.65 -12.74 -11.89
CA TYR A 64 1.56 -13.11 -12.99
C TYR A 64 2.73 -13.99 -12.51
N ASP A 65 3.16 -13.83 -11.27
CA ASP A 65 4.20 -14.64 -10.65
C ASP A 65 3.78 -15.10 -9.24
N PRO A 66 3.00 -16.20 -9.15
CA PRO A 66 2.49 -16.70 -7.87
C PRO A 66 3.51 -17.50 -7.06
N LYS A 67 4.75 -17.63 -7.55
CA LYS A 67 5.82 -18.37 -6.89
C LYS A 67 6.79 -17.42 -6.20
N CYS A 68 6.77 -17.46 -4.88
CA CYS A 68 7.63 -16.61 -4.04
C CYS A 68 8.72 -17.48 -3.40
N PHE A 69 9.85 -17.65 -4.10
CA PHE A 69 10.95 -18.51 -3.66
C PHE A 69 12.17 -17.68 -3.27
N ALA A 70 12.61 -17.81 -2.01
CA ALA A 70 13.83 -17.20 -1.53
C ALA A 70 15.06 -18.04 -1.90
N GLN A 71 16.23 -17.45 -1.81
CA GLN A 71 17.48 -18.07 -2.22
C GLN A 71 18.00 -19.04 -1.15
N ASP A 72 18.53 -20.20 -1.58
CA ASP A 72 19.18 -21.15 -0.70
C ASP A 72 20.52 -20.60 -0.17
N GLY A 73 20.92 -21.06 1.00
CA GLY A 73 22.24 -20.82 1.57
C GLY A 73 23.32 -21.65 0.85
N GLY A 74 24.48 -21.05 0.65
CA GLY A 74 25.63 -21.74 0.06
C GLY A 74 26.23 -22.75 1.03
N PRO A 75 26.84 -23.85 0.54
CA PRO A 75 27.56 -24.81 1.38
C PRO A 75 28.79 -24.17 1.99
N GLY A 76 29.21 -24.66 3.16
CA GLY A 76 30.48 -24.34 3.78
C GLY A 76 31.67 -24.74 2.90
N GLN A 77 32.83 -24.10 3.07
CA GLN A 77 34.04 -24.36 2.33
C GLN A 77 35.19 -24.72 3.28
N GLY A 78 36.31 -25.16 2.72
CA GLY A 78 37.53 -25.36 3.50
C GLY A 78 38.11 -24.07 4.05
N GLN A 79 39.15 -24.13 4.85
CA GLN A 79 39.82 -22.99 5.47
C GLN A 79 38.88 -22.15 6.38
N LYS A 80 37.91 -22.81 7.02
CA LYS A 80 36.91 -22.23 7.91
C LYS A 80 36.02 -21.17 7.21
N MET A 81 35.93 -21.19 5.88
CA MET A 81 35.09 -20.25 5.16
C MET A 81 33.61 -20.65 5.23
N PHE A 82 32.78 -19.71 5.72
CA PHE A 82 31.32 -19.90 5.79
C PHE A 82 30.70 -19.90 4.41
N GLY A 83 29.64 -20.67 4.25
CA GLY A 83 28.78 -20.60 3.08
C GLY A 83 28.07 -19.24 2.98
N LYS A 84 27.82 -18.76 1.75
CA LYS A 84 27.12 -17.51 1.52
C LYS A 84 25.68 -17.63 2.03
N ARG A 85 25.20 -16.63 2.79
CA ARG A 85 23.79 -16.52 3.18
C ARG A 85 22.90 -16.31 1.93
N GLY A 86 21.80 -17.07 1.84
CA GLY A 86 20.75 -16.84 0.87
C GLY A 86 20.11 -15.46 1.05
N LYS A 87 19.76 -14.82 -0.05
CA LYS A 87 19.08 -13.52 -0.01
C LYS A 87 17.61 -13.73 0.36
N ASP A 88 17.12 -12.87 1.26
CA ASP A 88 15.72 -12.81 1.59
C ASP A 88 14.92 -12.31 0.38
N LEU A 89 13.72 -12.86 0.16
CA LEU A 89 12.78 -12.39 -0.86
C LEU A 89 11.77 -11.46 -0.19
N VAL A 90 11.84 -10.17 -0.50
CA VAL A 90 10.85 -9.18 -0.05
C VAL A 90 9.83 -8.97 -1.15
N VAL A 91 8.59 -9.35 -0.86
CA VAL A 91 7.43 -9.22 -1.77
C VAL A 91 6.58 -8.05 -1.33
N PRO A 92 6.46 -7.00 -2.16
CA PRO A 92 5.59 -5.88 -1.83
C PRO A 92 4.12 -6.27 -1.99
N VAL A 93 3.32 -5.99 -0.96
CA VAL A 93 1.86 -6.20 -0.94
C VAL A 93 1.14 -4.90 -0.59
N PRO A 94 -0.12 -4.72 -0.99
CA PRO A 94 -0.92 -3.56 -0.59
C PRO A 94 -1.11 -3.50 0.94
N VAL A 95 -1.27 -2.30 1.48
CA VAL A 95 -1.76 -2.09 2.85
C VAL A 95 -3.18 -2.64 2.98
N GLY A 96 -3.49 -3.32 4.08
CA GLY A 96 -4.78 -4.00 4.30
C GLY A 96 -4.84 -5.40 3.69
N THR A 97 -3.68 -6.03 3.43
CA THR A 97 -3.61 -7.42 2.97
C THR A 97 -3.61 -8.37 4.15
N GLU A 98 -4.57 -9.27 4.19
CA GLU A 98 -4.62 -10.39 5.13
C GLU A 98 -4.09 -11.66 4.45
N VAL A 99 -3.29 -12.41 5.18
CA VAL A 99 -2.61 -13.61 4.71
C VAL A 99 -3.14 -14.81 5.46
N TYR A 100 -3.69 -15.78 4.75
CA TYR A 100 -4.20 -17.03 5.27
C TYR A 100 -3.33 -18.19 4.82
N ASP A 101 -3.14 -19.14 5.69
CA ASP A 101 -2.59 -20.46 5.33
C ASP A 101 -3.73 -21.30 4.74
N VAL A 102 -3.57 -21.76 3.49
CA VAL A 102 -4.62 -22.50 2.77
C VAL A 102 -4.88 -23.88 3.40
N ASP A 103 -3.84 -24.51 3.94
CA ASP A 103 -3.92 -25.86 4.48
C ASP A 103 -4.56 -25.91 5.87
N THR A 104 -4.34 -24.86 6.68
CA THR A 104 -4.89 -24.77 8.05
C THR A 104 -6.12 -23.87 8.15
N GLY A 105 -6.33 -22.98 7.18
CA GLY A 105 -7.38 -21.95 7.21
C GLY A 105 -7.12 -20.81 8.20
N LEU A 106 -5.98 -20.81 8.90
CA LEU A 106 -5.67 -19.81 9.92
C LEU A 106 -5.08 -18.54 9.30
N VAL A 107 -5.34 -17.41 9.96
CA VAL A 107 -4.70 -16.12 9.65
C VAL A 107 -3.24 -16.19 10.07
N VAL A 108 -2.32 -16.03 9.12
CA VAL A 108 -0.86 -15.98 9.35
C VAL A 108 -0.42 -14.56 9.67
N ALA A 109 -1.01 -13.57 8.99
CA ALA A 109 -0.68 -12.17 9.18
C ALA A 109 -1.82 -11.26 8.72
N ASP A 110 -1.95 -10.11 9.38
CA ASP A 110 -2.76 -8.98 8.94
C ASP A 110 -1.82 -7.76 8.79
N ILE A 111 -1.72 -7.25 7.57
CA ILE A 111 -0.73 -6.22 7.20
C ILE A 111 -1.47 -4.91 7.00
N THR A 112 -1.65 -4.16 8.10
CA THR A 112 -2.50 -2.96 8.17
C THR A 112 -1.75 -1.65 8.08
N GLU A 113 -0.43 -1.64 8.40
CA GLU A 113 0.37 -0.42 8.46
C GLU A 113 1.35 -0.30 7.29
N PRO A 114 1.54 0.91 6.73
CA PRO A 114 2.55 1.15 5.71
C PRO A 114 3.96 0.77 6.20
N GLY A 115 4.70 0.03 5.36
CA GLY A 115 6.06 -0.40 5.70
C GLY A 115 6.16 -1.62 6.64
N GLN A 116 5.04 -2.09 7.21
CA GLN A 116 4.97 -3.30 8.02
C GLN A 116 5.51 -4.49 7.23
N SER A 117 6.35 -5.30 7.89
CA SER A 117 6.99 -6.47 7.27
C SER A 117 6.72 -7.72 8.10
N VAL A 118 6.32 -8.79 7.45
CA VAL A 118 6.01 -10.07 8.09
C VAL A 118 6.76 -11.19 7.39
N ILE A 119 7.47 -12.02 8.16
CA ILE A 119 8.14 -13.22 7.66
C ILE A 119 7.08 -14.32 7.55
N VAL A 120 6.79 -14.78 6.32
CA VAL A 120 5.78 -15.81 6.03
C VAL A 120 6.37 -17.20 5.85
N ALA A 121 7.66 -17.29 5.52
CA ALA A 121 8.42 -18.53 5.53
C ALA A 121 9.86 -18.26 5.96
N LYS A 122 10.35 -19.04 6.95
CA LYS A 122 11.67 -18.83 7.56
C LYS A 122 12.71 -19.72 6.92
N GLY A 123 13.84 -19.14 6.49
CA GLY A 123 14.94 -19.87 5.87
C GLY A 123 15.59 -20.88 6.80
N GLY A 124 16.02 -22.00 6.23
CA GLY A 124 16.72 -23.06 6.95
C GLY A 124 18.06 -22.59 7.53
N ALA A 125 18.40 -23.06 8.70
CA ALA A 125 19.71 -22.79 9.32
C ALA A 125 20.85 -23.42 8.52
N GLY A 126 22.01 -22.79 8.48
CA GLY A 126 23.22 -23.40 7.92
C GLY A 126 23.68 -24.59 8.76
N GLY A 127 24.18 -25.62 8.10
CA GLY A 127 24.76 -26.79 8.75
C GLY A 127 26.14 -26.46 9.34
N PHE A 128 26.50 -27.13 10.41
CA PHE A 128 27.82 -26.98 11.06
C PHE A 128 28.92 -27.74 10.32
N GLY A 129 30.07 -27.10 10.11
CA GLY A 129 31.29 -27.74 9.62
C GLY A 129 31.96 -28.59 10.68
N ASN A 130 32.89 -29.44 10.24
CA ASN A 130 33.55 -30.37 11.15
C ASN A 130 34.39 -29.70 12.26
N VAL A 131 34.71 -28.43 12.14
CA VAL A 131 35.40 -27.66 13.20
C VAL A 131 34.59 -27.63 14.50
N HIS A 132 33.25 -27.60 14.44
CA HIS A 132 32.39 -27.58 15.61
C HIS A 132 32.40 -28.87 16.43
N PHE A 133 32.75 -29.99 15.81
CA PHE A 133 32.78 -31.32 16.45
C PHE A 133 34.14 -31.66 17.04
N LYS A 134 35.12 -30.73 16.96
CA LYS A 134 36.43 -30.91 17.58
C LYS A 134 36.34 -30.90 19.10
N SER A 135 36.88 -31.95 19.72
CA SER A 135 36.98 -32.07 21.17
C SER A 135 38.37 -32.57 21.59
N SER A 136 38.63 -32.64 22.90
CA SER A 136 39.87 -33.21 23.43
C SER A 136 40.05 -34.71 23.10
N VAL A 137 38.92 -35.41 22.93
CA VAL A 137 38.89 -36.84 22.58
C VAL A 137 38.89 -37.06 21.07
N ASN A 138 38.15 -36.23 20.32
CA ASN A 138 38.02 -36.29 18.86
C ASN A 138 38.69 -35.06 18.25
N GLN A 139 39.99 -35.16 17.93
CA GLN A 139 40.77 -34.03 17.37
C GLN A 139 40.62 -33.88 15.85
N ALA A 140 40.14 -34.91 15.15
CA ALA A 140 39.98 -34.96 13.71
C ALA A 140 38.56 -35.44 13.32
N PRO A 141 37.48 -34.73 13.72
CA PRO A 141 36.13 -35.15 13.40
C PRO A 141 35.83 -35.08 11.91
N THR A 142 35.17 -36.11 11.42
CA THR A 142 34.66 -36.22 10.04
C THR A 142 33.20 -35.84 9.96
N GLU A 143 32.58 -35.57 11.10
CA GLU A 143 31.16 -35.22 11.23
C GLU A 143 30.91 -33.77 10.77
N HIS A 144 29.81 -33.58 10.08
CA HIS A 144 29.25 -32.28 9.70
C HIS A 144 27.74 -32.44 9.67
N THR A 145 26.99 -31.33 9.77
CA THR A 145 25.55 -31.40 9.68
C THR A 145 25.04 -30.87 8.33
N PRO A 146 23.95 -31.45 7.79
CA PRO A 146 23.28 -30.89 6.65
C PRO A 146 22.64 -29.55 7.03
N GLY A 147 22.41 -28.71 6.04
CA GLY A 147 21.62 -27.48 6.21
C GLY A 147 20.18 -27.78 6.57
N GLY A 148 19.58 -26.91 7.35
CA GLY A 148 18.16 -26.95 7.72
C GLY A 148 17.25 -26.95 6.50
N ALA A 149 16.12 -27.64 6.59
CA ALA A 149 15.13 -27.69 5.53
C ALA A 149 14.51 -26.30 5.28
N TYR A 150 14.01 -26.11 4.08
CA TYR A 150 13.16 -24.95 3.75
C TYR A 150 11.74 -25.14 4.31
N GLU A 151 11.03 -24.04 4.50
CA GLU A 151 9.59 -24.03 4.74
C GLU A 151 8.87 -23.77 3.41
N GLU A 152 7.84 -24.56 3.12
CA GLU A 152 6.96 -24.35 1.97
C GLU A 152 5.52 -24.28 2.45
N ARG A 153 4.78 -23.25 2.01
CA ARG A 153 3.39 -23.00 2.37
C ARG A 153 2.60 -22.52 1.17
N ARG A 154 1.33 -22.91 1.12
CA ARG A 154 0.34 -22.32 0.25
C ARG A 154 -0.39 -21.24 1.02
N LEU A 155 -0.25 -20.00 0.59
CA LEU A 155 -0.85 -18.86 1.26
C LEU A 155 -1.88 -18.22 0.34
N ARG A 156 -3.03 -17.86 0.91
CA ARG A 156 -4.06 -17.06 0.27
C ARG A 156 -3.97 -15.65 0.82
N LEU A 157 -3.77 -14.68 -0.08
CA LEU A 157 -3.76 -13.28 0.24
C LEU A 157 -5.10 -12.69 -0.13
N GLU A 158 -5.70 -11.93 0.79
CA GLU A 158 -6.94 -11.20 0.58
C GLU A 158 -6.74 -9.72 0.94
N LEU A 159 -7.09 -8.84 0.01
CA LEU A 159 -7.04 -7.41 0.26
C LEU A 159 -8.35 -6.95 0.89
N LYS A 160 -8.35 -6.67 2.19
CA LYS A 160 -9.53 -6.22 2.93
C LYS A 160 -9.94 -4.78 2.59
N THR A 161 -8.98 -3.90 2.31
CA THR A 161 -9.25 -2.50 2.02
C THR A 161 -9.49 -2.30 0.53
N ILE A 162 -10.72 -2.06 0.13
CA ILE A 162 -11.09 -1.77 -1.27
C ILE A 162 -10.80 -0.31 -1.60
N ALA A 163 -11.14 0.59 -0.68
CA ALA A 163 -10.97 2.03 -0.81
C ALA A 163 -10.76 2.68 0.56
N ASP A 164 -10.12 3.83 0.57
CA ASP A 164 -9.97 4.64 1.78
C ASP A 164 -11.29 5.33 2.11
N ALA A 165 -12.09 5.69 1.09
CA ALA A 165 -13.41 6.28 1.23
C ALA A 165 -14.46 5.56 0.36
N GLY A 166 -15.61 5.27 0.92
CA GLY A 166 -16.76 4.69 0.22
C GLY A 166 -17.86 5.70 -0.01
N LEU A 167 -18.35 5.82 -1.25
CA LEU A 167 -19.46 6.71 -1.60
C LEU A 167 -20.80 6.05 -1.30
N LEU A 168 -21.64 6.78 -0.59
CA LEU A 168 -23.00 6.43 -0.22
C LEU A 168 -23.98 7.45 -0.81
N GLY A 169 -25.10 7.02 -1.31
CA GLY A 169 -26.11 7.91 -1.84
C GLY A 169 -27.11 7.19 -2.73
N PHE A 170 -28.28 7.76 -2.87
CA PHE A 170 -29.31 7.27 -3.76
C PHE A 170 -28.86 7.26 -5.23
N PRO A 171 -29.53 6.52 -6.12
CA PRO A 171 -29.34 6.67 -7.56
C PRO A 171 -29.46 8.14 -7.96
N ASN A 172 -28.72 8.57 -8.96
CA ASN A 172 -28.69 9.94 -9.49
C ASN A 172 -28.23 11.05 -8.51
N ALA A 173 -27.78 10.72 -7.29
CA ALA A 173 -27.20 11.70 -6.37
C ALA A 173 -25.85 12.28 -6.86
N GLY A 174 -25.27 11.70 -7.92
CA GLY A 174 -24.04 12.19 -8.55
C GLY A 174 -22.76 11.56 -8.00
N LYS A 175 -22.82 10.37 -7.40
CA LYS A 175 -21.65 9.63 -6.87
C LYS A 175 -20.58 9.40 -7.93
N SER A 176 -20.95 8.82 -9.06
CA SER A 176 -20.02 8.53 -10.16
C SER A 176 -19.49 9.80 -10.82
N SER A 177 -20.31 10.88 -10.87
CA SER A 177 -19.88 12.20 -11.34
C SER A 177 -18.85 12.81 -10.39
N LEU A 178 -19.09 12.73 -9.08
CA LEU A 178 -18.14 13.19 -8.05
C LEU A 178 -16.83 12.44 -8.14
N LEU A 179 -16.89 11.11 -8.26
CA LEU A 179 -15.70 10.26 -8.41
C LEU A 179 -14.91 10.63 -9.67
N SER A 180 -15.59 10.86 -10.79
CA SER A 180 -14.97 11.25 -12.06
C SER A 180 -14.34 12.64 -12.01
N ALA A 181 -15.00 13.60 -11.35
CA ALA A 181 -14.51 14.97 -11.21
C ALA A 181 -13.25 15.08 -10.32
N LEU A 182 -13.11 14.18 -9.34
CA LEU A 182 -12.01 14.15 -8.36
C LEU A 182 -10.86 13.27 -8.77
N SER A 183 -11.12 12.24 -9.57
CA SER A 183 -10.10 11.25 -9.93
C SER A 183 -9.08 11.82 -10.90
N SER A 184 -7.80 11.59 -10.62
CA SER A 184 -6.68 12.00 -11.49
C SER A 184 -6.56 11.17 -12.77
N ALA A 185 -7.24 10.03 -12.82
CA ALA A 185 -7.34 9.15 -13.99
C ALA A 185 -8.78 8.69 -14.15
N THR A 186 -9.16 8.24 -15.34
CA THR A 186 -10.50 7.67 -15.57
C THR A 186 -10.80 6.58 -14.55
N PRO A 187 -11.87 6.69 -13.75
CA PRO A 187 -12.26 5.66 -12.79
C PRO A 187 -12.41 4.32 -13.48
N LYS A 188 -11.94 3.25 -12.83
CA LYS A 188 -11.95 1.91 -13.40
C LYS A 188 -12.96 1.04 -12.70
N ILE A 189 -13.70 0.27 -13.49
CA ILE A 189 -14.55 -0.79 -12.96
C ILE A 189 -13.63 -1.87 -12.41
N ALA A 190 -13.71 -2.11 -11.11
CA ALA A 190 -12.99 -3.19 -10.45
C ALA A 190 -13.89 -4.42 -10.39
N SER A 191 -13.44 -5.53 -10.99
CA SER A 191 -14.17 -6.81 -10.95
C SER A 191 -13.74 -7.59 -9.73
N TYR A 192 -14.54 -7.59 -8.69
CA TYR A 192 -14.29 -8.39 -7.49
C TYR A 192 -15.02 -9.73 -7.61
N PRO A 193 -14.35 -10.88 -7.34
CA PRO A 193 -14.94 -12.21 -7.54
C PRO A 193 -16.13 -12.53 -6.63
N PHE A 194 -16.34 -11.73 -5.58
CA PHE A 194 -17.45 -11.88 -4.62
C PHE A 194 -18.53 -10.80 -4.77
N THR A 195 -18.53 -10.05 -5.88
CA THR A 195 -19.52 -8.99 -6.11
C THR A 195 -20.40 -9.30 -7.29
N THR A 196 -21.70 -9.21 -7.10
CA THR A 196 -22.70 -9.23 -8.19
C THR A 196 -22.66 -7.93 -9.00
N LEU A 197 -22.15 -6.83 -8.37
CA LEU A 197 -21.96 -5.52 -8.99
C LEU A 197 -20.50 -5.09 -8.84
N ASN A 198 -19.90 -4.67 -9.93
CA ASN A 198 -18.52 -4.23 -9.94
C ASN A 198 -18.43 -2.77 -9.46
N PRO A 199 -17.76 -2.46 -8.34
CA PRO A 199 -17.56 -1.09 -7.91
C PRO A 199 -16.65 -0.32 -8.87
N ILE A 200 -16.88 0.97 -8.98
CA ILE A 200 -16.03 1.89 -9.72
C ILE A 200 -15.05 2.51 -8.73
N VAL A 201 -13.76 2.29 -8.93
CA VAL A 201 -12.71 2.84 -8.06
C VAL A 201 -11.96 3.95 -8.78
N GLY A 202 -11.90 5.11 -8.14
CA GLY A 202 -11.09 6.25 -8.56
C GLY A 202 -9.97 6.55 -7.56
N THR A 203 -8.90 7.17 -8.02
CA THR A 203 -7.78 7.59 -7.18
C THR A 203 -7.63 9.10 -7.25
N ILE A 204 -7.71 9.75 -6.09
CA ILE A 204 -7.44 11.17 -5.91
C ILE A 204 -5.96 11.29 -5.60
N VAL A 205 -5.23 12.07 -6.39
CA VAL A 205 -3.82 12.38 -6.16
C VAL A 205 -3.71 13.82 -5.66
N TYR A 206 -2.97 14.02 -4.59
CA TYR A 206 -2.67 15.32 -4.00
C TYR A 206 -1.31 15.83 -4.48
N ASP A 207 -1.04 17.12 -4.28
CA ASP A 207 0.19 17.79 -4.76
C ASP A 207 1.48 17.19 -4.18
N ASP A 208 1.41 16.61 -2.99
CA ASP A 208 2.49 15.88 -2.32
C ASP A 208 2.56 14.39 -2.70
N TYR A 209 1.92 14.01 -3.79
CA TYR A 209 1.80 12.63 -4.28
C TYR A 209 1.07 11.67 -3.36
N ALA A 210 0.47 12.12 -2.25
CA ALA A 210 -0.44 11.31 -1.45
C ALA A 210 -1.63 10.86 -2.31
N LYS A 211 -2.10 9.65 -2.09
CA LYS A 211 -3.19 9.04 -2.86
C LYS A 211 -4.29 8.58 -1.92
N ILE A 212 -5.52 8.94 -2.24
CA ILE A 212 -6.72 8.43 -1.58
C ILE A 212 -7.56 7.71 -2.62
N ARG A 213 -7.89 6.45 -2.34
CA ARG A 213 -8.77 5.64 -3.19
C ARG A 213 -10.21 5.83 -2.73
N MET A 214 -11.09 6.10 -3.67
CA MET A 214 -12.51 6.26 -3.41
C MET A 214 -13.30 5.29 -4.28
N ALA A 215 -14.25 4.58 -3.68
CA ALA A 215 -15.08 3.61 -4.38
C ALA A 215 -16.51 4.11 -4.47
N ASP A 216 -17.04 4.12 -5.69
CA ASP A 216 -18.48 4.22 -5.95
C ASP A 216 -19.04 2.82 -6.07
N VAL A 217 -19.87 2.46 -5.13
CA VAL A 217 -20.51 1.15 -5.14
C VAL A 217 -21.98 1.37 -5.52
N PRO A 218 -22.39 0.91 -6.71
CA PRO A 218 -23.76 1.11 -7.18
C PRO A 218 -24.75 0.28 -6.33
N GLY A 219 -25.87 0.90 -5.93
CA GLY A 219 -27.04 0.14 -5.54
C GLY A 219 -27.50 0.18 -4.09
N ILE A 220 -27.47 1.35 -3.39
CA ILE A 220 -28.36 1.49 -2.24
C ILE A 220 -29.78 1.67 -2.79
N ILE A 221 -30.61 0.68 -2.52
CA ILE A 221 -32.06 0.73 -2.71
C ILE A 221 -32.65 0.56 -1.32
N GLU A 222 -33.68 1.33 -1.01
CA GLU A 222 -34.49 1.27 0.20
C GLU A 222 -34.80 -0.17 0.59
N GLY A 223 -34.44 -0.60 1.83
CA GLY A 223 -34.61 -1.96 2.30
C GLY A 223 -33.39 -2.88 2.19
N ALA A 224 -32.20 -2.36 1.87
CA ALA A 224 -30.96 -3.13 1.76
C ALA A 224 -30.63 -3.91 3.04
N ALA A 225 -30.87 -3.34 4.22
CA ALA A 225 -30.65 -3.99 5.53
C ALA A 225 -31.61 -5.18 5.78
N LYS A 226 -32.76 -5.22 5.11
CA LYS A 226 -33.76 -6.29 5.26
C LYS A 226 -33.57 -7.46 4.28
N GLY A 227 -32.47 -7.49 3.55
CA GLY A 227 -32.15 -8.57 2.60
C GLY A 227 -33.01 -8.59 1.33
N VAL A 228 -33.75 -7.52 1.08
CA VAL A 228 -34.55 -7.36 -0.15
C VAL A 228 -33.67 -6.69 -1.21
N GLY A 229 -33.05 -7.49 -2.08
CA GLY A 229 -32.25 -7.00 -3.19
C GLY A 229 -30.75 -7.07 -3.00
N LEU A 230 -30.00 -6.43 -3.90
CA LEU A 230 -28.52 -6.43 -4.02
C LEU A 230 -27.77 -5.70 -2.87
N GLY A 231 -28.50 -5.23 -1.83
CA GLY A 231 -27.98 -4.33 -0.81
C GLY A 231 -26.93 -4.92 0.14
N LEU A 232 -27.01 -6.20 0.50
CA LEU A 232 -26.06 -6.80 1.47
C LEU A 232 -24.64 -6.91 0.91
N ASP A 233 -24.50 -7.27 -0.35
CA ASP A 233 -23.16 -7.36 -0.98
C ASP A 233 -22.52 -5.97 -1.11
N PHE A 234 -23.33 -4.94 -1.29
CA PHE A 234 -22.92 -3.55 -1.29
C PHE A 234 -22.34 -3.12 0.08
N LEU A 235 -23.06 -3.40 1.17
CA LEU A 235 -22.66 -3.00 2.51
C LEU A 235 -21.36 -3.68 2.94
N ARG A 236 -21.10 -4.92 2.52
CA ARG A 236 -19.82 -5.60 2.70
C ARG A 236 -18.64 -4.86 2.06
N HIS A 237 -18.87 -4.16 0.94
CA HIS A 237 -17.81 -3.36 0.31
C HIS A 237 -17.50 -2.10 1.11
N LEU A 238 -18.53 -1.51 1.73
CA LEU A 238 -18.36 -0.35 2.60
C LEU A 238 -17.66 -0.71 3.91
N GLU A 239 -17.85 -1.93 4.42
CA GLU A 239 -17.08 -2.43 5.58
C GLU A 239 -15.56 -2.37 5.36
N ARG A 240 -15.13 -2.34 4.11
CA ARG A 240 -13.73 -2.27 3.71
C ARG A 240 -13.24 -0.84 3.45
N SER A 241 -14.06 0.18 3.71
CA SER A 241 -13.71 1.60 3.60
C SER A 241 -13.43 2.19 4.98
N ARG A 242 -12.44 3.07 5.08
CA ARG A 242 -12.08 3.75 6.35
C ARG A 242 -13.00 4.91 6.68
N VAL A 243 -13.49 5.59 5.65
CA VAL A 243 -14.34 6.79 5.74
C VAL A 243 -15.58 6.60 4.86
N LEU A 244 -16.73 7.04 5.33
CA LEU A 244 -17.97 7.05 4.57
C LEU A 244 -18.24 8.45 4.01
N VAL A 245 -18.66 8.53 2.74
CA VAL A 245 -19.00 9.80 2.09
C VAL A 245 -20.44 9.72 1.61
N TYR A 246 -21.35 10.39 2.32
CA TYR A 246 -22.74 10.51 1.95
C TYR A 246 -22.91 11.59 0.88
N VAL A 247 -23.31 11.22 -0.32
CA VAL A 247 -23.59 12.14 -1.42
C VAL A 247 -25.08 12.33 -1.52
N VAL A 248 -25.54 13.55 -1.26
CA VAL A 248 -26.94 13.92 -1.26
C VAL A 248 -27.24 14.85 -2.43
N ASP A 249 -28.28 14.53 -3.21
CA ASP A 249 -28.82 15.39 -4.25
C ASP A 249 -29.63 16.54 -3.60
N MET A 250 -28.99 17.72 -3.52
CA MET A 250 -29.64 18.87 -2.88
C MET A 250 -30.74 19.50 -3.74
N ALA A 251 -30.71 19.24 -5.05
CA ALA A 251 -31.76 19.75 -5.94
C ALA A 251 -33.09 18.97 -5.84
N GLY A 252 -33.01 17.72 -5.34
CA GLY A 252 -34.20 16.85 -5.23
C GLY A 252 -34.78 16.48 -6.59
N THR A 253 -33.91 16.20 -7.59
CA THR A 253 -34.30 16.02 -9.01
C THR A 253 -35.30 14.88 -9.23
N ASP A 254 -35.32 13.86 -8.37
CA ASP A 254 -36.25 12.71 -8.47
C ASP A 254 -37.50 12.90 -7.58
N ASN A 255 -37.93 14.13 -7.29
CA ASN A 255 -39.00 14.49 -6.33
C ASN A 255 -38.75 13.92 -4.93
N ARG A 256 -37.48 13.81 -4.52
CA ARG A 256 -37.06 13.34 -3.20
C ARG A 256 -36.64 14.53 -2.35
N GLU A 257 -36.84 14.39 -1.03
CA GLU A 257 -36.39 15.40 -0.09
C GLU A 257 -34.97 15.06 0.41
N PRO A 258 -33.96 15.92 0.24
CA PRO A 258 -32.57 15.67 0.60
C PRO A 258 -32.37 15.22 2.06
N TRP A 259 -33.10 15.83 3.01
CA TRP A 259 -33.02 15.48 4.43
C TRP A 259 -33.64 14.10 4.73
N THR A 260 -34.65 13.69 4.00
CA THR A 260 -35.28 12.37 4.11
C THR A 260 -34.32 11.29 3.57
N ASP A 261 -33.70 11.53 2.42
CA ASP A 261 -32.73 10.66 1.81
C ASP A 261 -31.54 10.41 2.74
N TYR A 262 -30.98 11.46 3.32
CA TYR A 262 -29.89 11.32 4.28
C TYR A 262 -30.29 10.49 5.50
N LYS A 263 -31.46 10.77 6.10
CA LYS A 263 -31.96 10.03 7.28
C LYS A 263 -32.16 8.54 6.97
N ILE A 264 -32.69 8.21 5.79
CA ILE A 264 -32.89 6.81 5.37
C ILE A 264 -31.53 6.12 5.22
N LEU A 265 -30.58 6.74 4.52
CA LEU A 265 -29.25 6.15 4.33
C LEU A 265 -28.52 5.93 5.65
N HIS A 266 -28.56 6.91 6.54
CA HIS A 266 -27.91 6.82 7.84
C HIS A 266 -28.55 5.69 8.68
N LYS A 267 -29.86 5.61 8.68
CA LYS A 267 -30.60 4.54 9.38
C LYS A 267 -30.30 3.17 8.82
N GLU A 268 -30.19 3.00 7.51
CA GLU A 268 -29.84 1.70 6.90
C GLU A 268 -28.42 1.24 7.29
N ILE A 269 -27.46 2.16 7.39
CA ILE A 269 -26.12 1.84 7.86
C ILE A 269 -26.15 1.44 9.35
N ASP A 270 -26.89 2.16 10.17
CA ASP A 270 -27.07 1.83 11.62
C ASP A 270 -27.70 0.45 11.82
N GLU A 271 -28.74 0.14 11.04
CA GLU A 271 -29.44 -1.16 11.11
C GLU A 271 -28.54 -2.31 10.61
N TYR A 272 -27.62 -2.04 9.69
CA TYR A 272 -26.73 -3.05 9.14
C TYR A 272 -25.56 -3.38 10.07
N SER A 273 -24.81 -2.36 10.53
CA SER A 273 -23.63 -2.54 11.38
C SER A 273 -23.34 -1.30 12.21
N GLN A 274 -23.37 -1.45 13.53
CA GLN A 274 -22.97 -0.38 14.46
C GLN A 274 -21.49 0.00 14.30
N GLU A 275 -20.62 -0.95 13.91
CA GLU A 275 -19.22 -0.68 13.64
C GLU A 275 -19.08 0.25 12.43
N LEU A 276 -19.81 -0.03 11.35
CA LEU A 276 -19.78 0.81 10.13
C LEU A 276 -20.35 2.21 10.40
N ALA A 277 -21.43 2.30 11.16
CA ALA A 277 -22.06 3.56 11.57
C ALA A 277 -21.16 4.44 12.44
N SER A 278 -20.29 3.83 13.24
CA SER A 278 -19.33 4.54 14.10
C SER A 278 -18.12 5.11 13.36
N ARG A 279 -17.93 4.78 12.08
CA ARG A 279 -16.80 5.27 11.29
C ARG A 279 -16.90 6.76 11.01
N PRO A 280 -15.75 7.44 10.81
CA PRO A 280 -15.74 8.81 10.35
C PRO A 280 -16.52 8.95 9.05
N PHE A 281 -17.33 10.03 8.94
CA PHE A 281 -18.10 10.29 7.73
C PHE A 281 -18.04 11.75 7.31
N ILE A 282 -18.30 11.97 6.02
CA ILE A 282 -18.44 13.29 5.39
C ILE A 282 -19.78 13.33 4.67
N VAL A 283 -20.51 14.41 4.79
CA VAL A 283 -21.74 14.64 4.02
C VAL A 283 -21.45 15.67 2.94
N VAL A 284 -21.78 15.34 1.70
CA VAL A 284 -21.60 16.15 0.51
C VAL A 284 -22.96 16.57 -0.03
N ALA A 285 -23.21 17.88 -0.08
CA ALA A 285 -24.35 18.49 -0.74
C ALA A 285 -23.98 18.70 -2.22
N ASN A 286 -24.45 17.82 -3.09
CA ASN A 286 -24.16 17.89 -4.52
C ASN A 286 -25.25 18.65 -5.31
N LYS A 287 -24.93 19.02 -6.55
CA LYS A 287 -25.76 19.80 -7.48
C LYS A 287 -26.05 21.22 -7.01
N MET A 288 -25.07 21.83 -6.32
CA MET A 288 -25.23 23.21 -5.79
C MET A 288 -25.25 24.29 -6.87
N ASP A 289 -25.06 23.93 -8.13
CA ASP A 289 -25.31 24.78 -9.31
C ASP A 289 -26.78 25.06 -9.51
N GLU A 290 -27.69 24.18 -9.06
CA GLU A 290 -29.11 24.34 -9.18
C GLU A 290 -29.69 25.26 -8.08
N GLU A 291 -30.68 26.12 -8.44
CA GLU A 291 -31.31 27.06 -7.54
C GLU A 291 -32.04 26.35 -6.38
N ALA A 292 -32.77 25.28 -6.70
CA ALA A 292 -33.47 24.46 -5.72
C ALA A 292 -32.50 23.87 -4.65
N ALA A 293 -31.28 23.54 -5.02
CA ALA A 293 -30.28 23.02 -4.08
C ALA A 293 -29.89 24.08 -3.04
N ARG A 294 -29.78 25.35 -3.46
CA ARG A 294 -29.45 26.46 -2.55
C ARG A 294 -30.58 26.76 -1.58
N GLU A 295 -31.81 26.60 -2.00
CA GLU A 295 -33.01 26.76 -1.14
C GLU A 295 -33.14 25.61 -0.15
N ASN A 296 -32.80 24.37 -0.56
CA ASN A 296 -32.91 23.19 0.28
C ASN A 296 -31.81 23.08 1.34
N LEU A 297 -30.65 23.66 1.10
CA LEU A 297 -29.48 23.54 2.00
C LEU A 297 -29.76 24.02 3.45
N PRO A 298 -30.33 25.20 3.71
CA PRO A 298 -30.66 25.66 5.07
C PRO A 298 -31.65 24.73 5.78
N ARG A 299 -32.63 24.22 5.04
CA ARG A 299 -33.62 23.28 5.56
C ARG A 299 -32.97 21.92 5.91
N PHE A 300 -32.08 21.43 5.04
CA PHE A 300 -31.31 20.21 5.30
C PHE A 300 -30.51 20.32 6.60
N MET A 301 -29.75 21.40 6.77
CA MET A 301 -28.97 21.64 7.99
C MET A 301 -29.85 21.69 9.25
N LYS A 302 -31.02 22.28 9.17
CA LYS A 302 -31.99 22.38 10.28
C LYS A 302 -32.58 21.01 10.62
N GLU A 303 -32.96 20.22 9.61
CA GLU A 303 -33.65 18.94 9.77
C GLU A 303 -32.72 17.79 10.19
N THR A 304 -31.42 17.84 9.79
CA THR A 304 -30.45 16.80 10.04
C THR A 304 -29.44 17.15 11.14
N GLY A 305 -29.24 18.42 11.45
CA GLY A 305 -28.21 18.91 12.35
C GLY A 305 -26.79 18.77 11.79
N VAL A 306 -26.65 18.41 10.51
CA VAL A 306 -25.35 18.17 9.86
C VAL A 306 -25.01 19.34 8.94
N ASN A 307 -23.73 19.75 8.96
CA ASN A 307 -23.20 20.76 8.04
C ASN A 307 -22.49 20.06 6.86
N PRO A 308 -23.14 19.97 5.68
CA PRO A 308 -22.57 19.27 4.54
C PRO A 308 -21.57 20.17 3.79
N ILE A 309 -20.66 19.57 3.05
CA ILE A 309 -19.78 20.27 2.12
C ILE A 309 -20.53 20.48 0.80
N SER A 310 -20.74 21.74 0.45
CA SER A 310 -21.39 22.12 -0.80
C SER A 310 -20.45 21.90 -1.99
N VAL A 311 -20.90 21.13 -2.99
CA VAL A 311 -20.15 20.89 -4.22
C VAL A 311 -21.07 20.94 -5.44
N SER A 312 -20.50 21.29 -6.58
CA SER A 312 -21.09 21.05 -7.90
C SER A 312 -20.06 20.26 -8.74
N CYS A 313 -20.47 19.09 -9.20
CA CYS A 313 -19.65 18.31 -10.10
C CYS A 313 -19.58 18.91 -11.51
N GLU A 314 -20.59 19.69 -11.92
CA GLU A 314 -20.68 20.32 -13.21
C GLU A 314 -19.80 21.56 -13.30
N THR A 315 -19.93 22.49 -12.34
CA THR A 315 -19.11 23.72 -12.28
C THR A 315 -17.75 23.52 -11.62
N ARG A 316 -17.52 22.37 -10.98
CA ARG A 316 -16.34 22.03 -10.15
C ARG A 316 -16.17 22.89 -8.90
N GLU A 317 -17.18 23.63 -8.51
CA GLU A 317 -17.17 24.46 -7.31
C GLU A 317 -17.17 23.56 -6.05
N GLY A 318 -16.41 23.93 -5.03
CA GLY A 318 -16.35 23.22 -3.73
C GLY A 318 -15.53 21.93 -3.72
N LEU A 319 -15.06 21.43 -4.88
CA LEU A 319 -14.31 20.16 -4.94
C LEU A 319 -12.98 20.20 -4.18
N ASP A 320 -12.26 21.32 -4.21
CA ASP A 320 -10.99 21.45 -3.49
C ASP A 320 -11.19 21.47 -1.98
N GLY A 321 -12.25 22.11 -1.50
CA GLY A 321 -12.66 22.06 -0.10
C GLY A 321 -13.02 20.65 0.35
N PHE A 322 -13.71 19.89 -0.51
CA PHE A 322 -13.99 18.48 -0.24
C PHE A 322 -12.71 17.63 -0.21
N LYS A 323 -11.77 17.79 -1.17
CA LYS A 323 -10.48 17.10 -1.17
C LYS A 323 -9.70 17.35 0.12
N ALA A 324 -9.61 18.61 0.55
CA ALA A 324 -8.92 18.96 1.79
C ALA A 324 -9.54 18.26 3.00
N ARG A 325 -10.88 18.31 3.13
CA ARG A 325 -11.60 17.67 4.23
C ARG A 325 -11.49 16.15 4.21
N LEU A 326 -11.57 15.53 3.03
CA LEU A 326 -11.40 14.08 2.86
C LEU A 326 -10.02 13.63 3.37
N ARG A 327 -8.99 14.38 3.04
CA ARG A 327 -7.63 14.11 3.49
C ARG A 327 -7.48 14.18 5.02
N GLU A 328 -8.05 15.20 5.65
CA GLU A 328 -8.04 15.34 7.10
C GLU A 328 -8.71 14.17 7.80
N VAL A 329 -9.83 13.69 7.26
CA VAL A 329 -10.61 12.61 7.87
C VAL A 329 -9.95 11.23 7.63
N VAL A 330 -9.36 11.01 6.46
CA VAL A 330 -8.65 9.76 6.14
C VAL A 330 -7.32 9.64 6.91
N ASN A 331 -6.59 10.76 7.06
CA ASN A 331 -5.28 10.82 7.72
C ASN A 331 -5.27 11.85 8.86
N PRO A 332 -5.87 11.57 10.02
CA PRO A 332 -6.00 12.53 11.12
C PRO A 332 -4.66 12.96 11.75
N GLU A 333 -3.58 12.21 11.52
CA GLU A 333 -2.25 12.51 12.07
C GLU A 333 -1.47 13.57 11.28
N THR A 334 -1.87 13.85 10.04
CA THR A 334 -1.27 14.92 9.23
C THR A 334 -1.96 16.25 9.51
N LYS A 335 -1.69 16.87 10.65
CA LYS A 335 -1.98 18.30 10.85
C LYS A 335 -1.01 19.09 9.97
N PHE A 336 -1.42 19.39 8.74
CA PHE A 336 -0.69 20.35 7.92
C PHE A 336 -0.86 21.75 8.51
N HIS A 337 0.23 22.29 9.01
CA HIS A 337 0.36 23.72 9.12
C HIS A 337 0.40 24.26 7.68
N HIS A 338 -0.68 24.94 7.27
CA HIS A 338 -0.63 25.84 6.13
C HIS A 338 0.29 27.01 6.49
N THR A 339 1.58 26.81 6.47
CA THR A 339 2.51 27.89 6.21
C THR A 339 2.45 28.14 4.72
N HIS A 340 1.73 29.18 4.33
CA HIS A 340 2.01 29.86 3.06
C HIS A 340 3.49 30.25 3.14
N ALA A 341 4.37 29.42 2.65
CA ALA A 341 5.71 29.85 2.27
C ALA A 341 5.50 30.78 1.08
N VAL A 342 5.35 32.07 1.36
CA VAL A 342 5.57 33.14 0.37
C VAL A 342 7.00 32.87 -0.11
N ALA A 343 7.15 32.51 -1.37
CA ALA A 343 8.46 32.39 -1.98
C ALA A 343 9.18 33.73 -1.73
N PRO A 344 10.40 33.72 -1.16
CA PRO A 344 11.14 34.96 -0.94
C PRO A 344 11.34 35.63 -2.32
N ASP A 345 11.01 36.89 -2.39
CA ASP A 345 11.24 37.73 -3.58
C ASP A 345 12.75 37.80 -3.83
N LEU A 346 13.22 37.13 -4.88
CA LEU A 346 14.62 37.05 -5.28
C LEU A 346 15.20 38.40 -5.74
N SER A 347 14.38 39.49 -5.77
CA SER A 347 14.83 40.84 -6.17
C SER A 347 15.52 41.62 -5.05
N GLU A 348 15.48 41.14 -3.79
CA GLU A 348 16.09 41.82 -2.64
C GLU A 348 17.31 41.08 -2.04
N MET A 349 17.98 40.23 -2.76
CA MET A 349 19.26 39.67 -2.27
C MET A 349 20.40 40.66 -2.54
N PRO A 350 21.10 41.15 -1.51
CA PRO A 350 22.28 41.96 -1.71
C PRO A 350 23.41 41.12 -2.33
N ASP A 351 24.09 41.69 -3.33
CA ASP A 351 25.29 41.12 -3.90
C ASP A 351 26.40 40.99 -2.87
N THR A 352 26.50 39.82 -2.26
CA THR A 352 27.63 39.48 -1.36
C THR A 352 28.59 38.59 -2.09
N THR A 353 29.54 39.23 -2.77
CA THR A 353 30.82 38.60 -3.11
C THR A 353 31.66 38.50 -1.86
N GLY A 354 31.76 37.29 -1.28
CA GLY A 354 32.87 36.97 -0.38
C GLY A 354 32.56 36.62 1.09
N GLU A 355 31.42 35.99 1.45
CA GLU A 355 31.26 35.40 2.76
C GLU A 355 30.88 33.93 2.72
N GLU A 356 31.48 33.12 3.58
CA GLU A 356 31.30 31.68 3.68
C GLU A 356 29.85 31.31 4.03
N ILE A 357 29.28 30.39 3.23
CA ILE A 357 27.91 29.88 3.39
C ILE A 357 27.82 29.07 4.68
N PRO A 358 26.89 29.35 5.61
CA PRO A 358 26.72 28.58 6.83
C PRO A 358 26.40 27.11 6.55
N ALA A 359 27.00 26.22 7.36
CA ALA A 359 26.91 24.76 7.17
C ALA A 359 25.48 24.18 7.17
N GLU A 360 24.46 24.93 7.60
CA GLU A 360 23.06 24.54 7.54
C GLU A 360 22.43 24.68 6.15
N ALA A 361 22.91 25.60 5.33
CA ALA A 361 22.44 25.78 3.95
C ALA A 361 22.91 24.65 3.02
N LEU A 362 24.02 24.00 3.33
CA LEU A 362 24.56 22.89 2.54
C LEU A 362 23.70 21.59 2.69
N LYS A 363 22.95 21.44 3.76
CA LYS A 363 22.06 20.26 3.94
C LYS A 363 20.86 20.28 3.01
N PHE A 364 20.41 21.44 2.57
CA PHE A 364 19.29 21.55 1.61
C PHE A 364 19.69 21.30 0.17
N ALA A 365 20.93 21.60 -0.20
CA ALA A 365 21.43 21.43 -1.58
C ALA A 365 21.68 19.94 -1.95
N THR A 366 21.82 19.07 -0.99
CA THR A 366 22.08 17.63 -1.21
C THR A 366 20.81 16.84 -1.54
N PHE A 367 19.61 17.43 -1.35
CA PHE A 367 18.32 16.77 -1.61
C PHE A 367 17.82 16.97 -3.03
N LEU A 368 18.35 17.94 -3.77
CA LEU A 368 18.06 18.17 -5.19
C LEU A 368 19.26 17.73 -6.03
N LYS A 369 19.29 16.46 -6.44
CA LYS A 369 20.20 16.02 -7.53
C LYS A 369 19.76 16.69 -8.83
N LEU A 370 20.20 17.92 -9.06
CA LEU A 370 20.17 18.55 -10.36
C LEU A 370 21.42 18.11 -11.13
N ASP A 371 21.21 17.34 -12.20
CA ASP A 371 22.25 16.98 -13.15
C ASP A 371 22.96 18.25 -13.67
N LYS A 372 24.26 18.29 -13.51
CA LYS A 372 25.09 19.38 -14.03
C LYS A 372 25.00 19.38 -15.58
N PRO A 373 24.72 20.51 -16.23
CA PRO A 373 24.80 20.59 -17.69
C PRO A 373 26.21 20.30 -18.16
N LYS A 374 26.35 19.37 -19.13
CA LYS A 374 27.60 19.05 -19.79
C LYS A 374 28.15 20.31 -20.45
N ALA A 375 29.33 20.74 -20.06
CA ALA A 375 30.08 21.82 -20.72
C ALA A 375 30.39 21.41 -22.16
N LYS A 376 29.96 22.24 -23.11
CA LYS A 376 30.32 22.10 -24.51
C LYS A 376 31.82 22.43 -24.68
N SER A 377 32.63 21.45 -25.07
CA SER A 377 34.00 21.63 -25.47
C SER A 377 34.03 22.42 -26.77
N HIS A 378 34.69 23.60 -26.74
CA HIS A 378 35.07 24.33 -27.94
C HIS A 378 36.24 23.62 -28.63
N PRO A 379 36.25 23.49 -29.97
CA PRO A 379 37.43 22.99 -30.70
C PRO A 379 38.49 24.06 -30.77
N SER A 380 39.69 23.71 -30.30
CA SER A 380 40.89 24.51 -30.46
C SER A 380 41.30 24.58 -31.93
N ARG A 381 41.50 25.81 -32.45
CA ARG A 381 42.07 26.11 -33.76
C ARG A 381 43.51 25.60 -33.81
N GLY A 382 43.80 24.81 -34.84
CA GLY A 382 45.15 24.42 -35.20
C GLY A 382 45.97 25.61 -35.69
N ASN A 383 47.23 25.63 -35.31
CA ASN A 383 48.25 26.45 -35.95
C ASN A 383 49.00 25.62 -37.00
N ILE A 384 49.06 26.23 -38.16
CA ILE A 384 49.85 25.83 -39.26
C ILE A 384 51.33 26.20 -38.95
N HIS A 385 52.24 25.28 -39.04
CA HIS A 385 53.51 25.39 -39.74
C HIS A 385 54.02 23.98 -40.00
#